data_32c454d12c99d28c018c23c9d5ca1b1c
#
_entry.id   32c454d12c99d28c018c23c9d5ca1b1c
#
_cell.length_a   1.000
_cell.length_b   1.000
_cell.length_c   1.000
_cell.angle_alpha   90.00
_cell.angle_beta   90.00
_cell.angle_gamma   90.00
#
_symmetry.space_group_name_H-M   'P 1'
#
loop_
_entity.id
_entity.type
_entity.pdbx_description
1 polymer ?
#
loop_
_entity_poly.entity_id
_entity_poly.type
_entity_poly.pdbx_seq_one_letter_code
_entity_poly.pdbx_strand_id
1 'polypeptide(L)'
;MNAIPGPVDADAGPPTTIPLAHFVVGLGFLLAGVAAGLGGGRAAHLAQVHLLLAGWVCLTILGAMTQFVPVWTGTALHSRRLAAAQLPLSALGFAGLAAAFLTHRRLWLPVAGALALAGVWTFVYNVGRSLPRDEWDVTTRHFAVALGFFVLVTVAGAGLALDRAVGLTPVAGVTRGPLLAAHATLAVFGAVLTTVTGALAQLGPMFTQASDWGPERTLLRAETVGYPLGVVLLAAGRLFGVTHLARLGGLLVAAGLCVVGAVLAARLVRGPVEWSPMLTRYAVVALSLLVWAPIAALTWWRAPLSLAGLFGGPAGGTLLLAGVVGFTVFGTLYHVVPFLVWVDRYSDRVGLEAVPTIDDLYDGRLSRLDATALVVAGLLSVAHEGGLAIDVRLAGGIAFLGTAAFAANMLSVLAVHDPRSPVATEGDAPDG
;
A
#
# COMPACT_ATOMS: atom_id res chain seq x y z
N MET A 1 -2.71 32.69 6.42
CA MET A 1 -3.99 32.71 5.68
C MET A 1 -3.82 31.73 4.52
N ASN A 2 -4.20 30.47 4.71
CA ASN A 2 -4.22 29.50 3.63
C ASN A 2 -5.53 29.71 2.87
N ALA A 3 -5.43 30.05 1.61
CA ALA A 3 -6.57 30.18 0.73
C ALA A 3 -7.37 28.88 0.76
N ILE A 4 -8.63 28.95 1.14
CA ILE A 4 -9.61 27.90 0.88
C ILE A 4 -9.55 27.68 -0.65
N PRO A 5 -9.29 26.46 -1.16
CA PRO A 5 -9.41 26.21 -2.58
C PRO A 5 -10.80 26.70 -3.01
N GLY A 6 -10.86 27.47 -4.10
CA GLY A 6 -12.14 27.87 -4.68
C GLY A 6 -13.02 26.65 -4.94
N PRO A 7 -14.32 26.84 -5.28
CA PRO A 7 -15.25 25.73 -5.45
C PRO A 7 -14.63 24.70 -6.40
N VAL A 8 -14.27 23.54 -5.83
CA VAL A 8 -13.81 22.40 -6.60
C VAL A 8 -15.01 21.99 -7.42
N ASP A 9 -14.89 22.14 -8.74
CA ASP A 9 -15.91 21.70 -9.65
C ASP A 9 -16.10 20.19 -9.43
N ALA A 10 -17.17 19.81 -8.73
CA ALA A 10 -17.43 18.42 -8.32
C ALA A 10 -17.45 17.48 -9.53
N ASP A 11 -17.72 18.02 -10.73
CA ASP A 11 -17.69 17.31 -11.99
C ASP A 11 -16.26 17.14 -12.60
N ALA A 12 -15.26 17.84 -12.10
CA ALA A 12 -13.90 17.78 -12.64
C ALA A 12 -13.09 16.57 -12.10
N GLY A 13 -13.47 16.00 -10.96
CA GLY A 13 -12.80 14.86 -10.34
C GLY A 13 -13.15 13.51 -10.99
N PRO A 14 -12.31 12.46 -10.78
CA PRO A 14 -12.70 11.09 -11.14
C PRO A 14 -13.93 10.66 -10.32
N PRO A 15 -14.84 9.83 -10.90
CA PRO A 15 -15.97 9.30 -10.13
C PRO A 15 -15.50 8.50 -8.91
N THR A 16 -16.08 8.75 -7.74
CA THR A 16 -15.78 8.06 -6.46
C THR A 16 -15.96 6.54 -6.54
N THR A 17 -16.79 6.06 -7.46
CA THR A 17 -17.00 4.64 -7.75
C THR A 17 -15.73 3.91 -8.18
N ILE A 18 -14.78 4.61 -8.85
CA ILE A 18 -13.54 3.98 -9.32
C ILE A 18 -12.66 3.54 -8.13
N PRO A 19 -12.23 4.42 -7.20
CA PRO A 19 -11.43 4.01 -6.06
C PRO A 19 -12.21 3.05 -5.14
N LEU A 20 -13.50 3.27 -4.88
CA LEU A 20 -14.30 2.39 -4.04
C LEU A 20 -14.37 0.96 -4.58
N ALA A 21 -14.53 0.77 -5.90
CA ALA A 21 -14.49 -0.56 -6.50
C ALA A 21 -13.13 -1.26 -6.32
N HIS A 22 -12.02 -0.51 -6.43
CA HIS A 22 -10.68 -1.05 -6.17
C HIS A 22 -10.53 -1.47 -4.70
N PHE A 23 -11.04 -0.67 -3.77
CA PHE A 23 -10.96 -0.98 -2.34
C PHE A 23 -11.79 -2.22 -1.98
N VAL A 24 -13.02 -2.34 -2.49
CA VAL A 24 -13.88 -3.52 -2.26
C VAL A 24 -13.22 -4.80 -2.78
N VAL A 25 -12.74 -4.78 -4.02
CA VAL A 25 -12.01 -5.93 -4.59
C VAL A 25 -10.74 -6.21 -3.79
N GLY A 26 -10.01 -5.17 -3.38
CA GLY A 26 -8.84 -5.26 -2.50
C GLY A 26 -9.13 -5.94 -1.16
N LEU A 27 -10.27 -5.65 -0.52
CA LEU A 27 -10.69 -6.34 0.72
C LEU A 27 -10.89 -7.84 0.50
N GLY A 28 -11.43 -8.26 -0.64
CA GLY A 28 -11.51 -9.68 -1.01
C GLY A 28 -10.13 -10.33 -1.11
N PHE A 29 -9.17 -9.65 -1.71
CA PHE A 29 -7.79 -10.11 -1.79
C PHE A 29 -7.09 -10.15 -0.42
N LEU A 30 -7.37 -9.18 0.47
CA LEU A 30 -6.88 -9.17 1.85
C LEU A 30 -7.30 -10.45 2.59
N LEU A 31 -8.60 -10.73 2.61
CA LEU A 31 -9.14 -11.91 3.29
C LEU A 31 -8.62 -13.21 2.69
N ALA A 32 -8.61 -13.32 1.36
CA ALA A 32 -8.05 -14.48 0.67
C ALA A 32 -6.54 -14.66 0.94
N GLY A 33 -5.79 -13.55 1.03
CA GLY A 33 -4.35 -13.58 1.30
C GLY A 33 -4.02 -14.04 2.71
N VAL A 34 -4.73 -13.53 3.71
CA VAL A 34 -4.52 -13.98 5.11
C VAL A 34 -4.96 -15.44 5.27
N ALA A 35 -6.09 -15.85 4.66
CA ALA A 35 -6.53 -17.24 4.65
C ALA A 35 -5.51 -18.17 3.98
N ALA A 36 -4.92 -17.78 2.85
CA ALA A 36 -3.89 -18.57 2.17
C ALA A 36 -2.66 -18.80 3.07
N GLY A 37 -2.29 -17.81 3.90
CA GLY A 37 -1.20 -17.92 4.87
C GLY A 37 -1.42 -19.01 5.94
N LEU A 38 -2.66 -19.31 6.28
CA LEU A 38 -3.01 -20.37 7.22
C LEU A 38 -2.79 -21.78 6.63
N GLY A 39 -2.77 -21.91 5.30
CA GLY A 39 -2.63 -23.21 4.61
C GLY A 39 -1.24 -23.81 4.67
N GLY A 40 -0.21 -23.04 4.93
CA GLY A 40 1.19 -23.47 5.01
C GLY A 40 1.80 -23.91 3.66
N GLY A 41 3.11 -24.06 3.64
CA GLY A 41 3.87 -24.49 2.47
C GLY A 41 4.19 -23.38 1.46
N ARG A 42 5.15 -23.68 0.57
CA ARG A 42 5.71 -22.67 -0.37
C ARG A 42 4.69 -22.12 -1.37
N ALA A 43 3.77 -22.97 -1.85
CA ALA A 43 2.74 -22.55 -2.81
C ALA A 43 1.75 -21.56 -2.16
N ALA A 44 1.28 -21.89 -0.95
CA ALA A 44 0.41 -21.01 -0.17
C ALA A 44 1.11 -19.69 0.17
N HIS A 45 2.38 -19.72 0.57
CA HIS A 45 3.16 -18.52 0.84
C HIS A 45 3.32 -17.61 -0.41
N LEU A 46 3.61 -18.19 -1.59
CA LEU A 46 3.68 -17.41 -2.83
C LEU A 46 2.32 -16.80 -3.21
N ALA A 47 1.23 -17.58 -3.05
CA ALA A 47 -0.12 -17.08 -3.27
C ALA A 47 -0.46 -15.96 -2.27
N GLN A 48 -0.18 -16.15 -0.98
CA GLN A 48 -0.37 -15.15 0.08
C GLN A 48 0.32 -13.83 -0.25
N VAL A 49 1.61 -13.87 -0.61
CA VAL A 49 2.39 -12.67 -0.95
C VAL A 49 1.74 -11.91 -2.12
N HIS A 50 1.32 -12.61 -3.18
CA HIS A 50 0.69 -11.96 -4.33
C HIS A 50 -0.73 -11.48 -4.03
N LEU A 51 -1.52 -12.22 -3.23
CA LEU A 51 -2.85 -11.77 -2.81
C LEU A 51 -2.77 -10.52 -1.91
N LEU A 52 -1.82 -10.48 -0.97
CA LEU A 52 -1.69 -9.35 -0.06
C LEU A 52 -1.01 -8.14 -0.71
N LEU A 53 0.16 -8.30 -1.36
CA LEU A 53 0.89 -7.17 -1.92
C LEU A 53 0.32 -6.72 -3.27
N ALA A 54 0.12 -7.62 -4.22
CA ALA A 54 -0.39 -7.26 -5.53
C ALA A 54 -1.92 -7.08 -5.52
N GLY A 55 -2.65 -8.04 -4.93
CA GLY A 55 -4.10 -8.02 -4.88
C GLY A 55 -4.67 -6.94 -3.96
N TRP A 56 -4.28 -6.90 -2.68
CA TRP A 56 -4.82 -5.91 -1.75
C TRP A 56 -4.11 -4.56 -1.85
N VAL A 57 -2.80 -4.52 -1.56
CA VAL A 57 -2.06 -3.25 -1.45
C VAL A 57 -1.98 -2.53 -2.79
N CYS A 58 -1.55 -3.21 -3.87
CA CYS A 58 -1.44 -2.54 -5.16
C CYS A 58 -2.80 -2.13 -5.72
N LEU A 59 -3.87 -2.94 -5.62
CA LEU A 59 -5.21 -2.49 -6.07
C LEU A 59 -5.68 -1.27 -5.28
N THR A 60 -5.43 -1.22 -3.97
CA THR A 60 -5.72 -0.03 -3.16
C THR A 60 -4.93 1.18 -3.66
N ILE A 61 -3.63 1.03 -3.94
CA ILE A 61 -2.78 2.07 -4.53
C ILE A 61 -3.32 2.52 -5.89
N LEU A 62 -3.66 1.58 -6.77
CA LEU A 62 -4.18 1.89 -8.11
C LEU A 62 -5.46 2.73 -8.02
N GLY A 63 -6.40 2.34 -7.15
CA GLY A 63 -7.63 3.09 -6.91
C GLY A 63 -7.37 4.47 -6.30
N ALA A 64 -6.56 4.52 -5.24
CA ALA A 64 -6.24 5.75 -4.53
C ALA A 64 -5.50 6.76 -5.43
N MET A 65 -4.44 6.34 -6.14
CA MET A 65 -3.70 7.26 -7.03
C MET A 65 -4.55 7.74 -8.20
N THR A 66 -5.44 6.91 -8.75
CA THR A 66 -6.37 7.32 -9.82
C THR A 66 -7.31 8.42 -9.36
N GLN A 67 -7.70 8.43 -8.08
CA GLN A 67 -8.54 9.47 -7.48
C GLN A 67 -7.73 10.67 -7.02
N PHE A 68 -6.70 10.44 -6.21
CA PHE A 68 -6.06 11.51 -5.46
C PHE A 68 -4.98 12.26 -6.22
N VAL A 69 -4.31 11.64 -7.21
CA VAL A 69 -3.31 12.37 -8.02
C VAL A 69 -3.96 13.55 -8.74
N PRO A 70 -5.05 13.36 -9.51
CA PRO A 70 -5.74 14.51 -10.14
C PRO A 70 -6.22 15.56 -9.13
N VAL A 71 -6.79 15.12 -8.00
CA VAL A 71 -7.33 16.04 -6.97
C VAL A 71 -6.21 16.86 -6.33
N TRP A 72 -5.10 16.25 -5.93
CA TRP A 72 -4.00 16.93 -5.24
C TRP A 72 -3.18 17.84 -6.18
N THR A 73 -3.11 17.47 -7.45
CA THR A 73 -2.35 18.26 -8.44
C THR A 73 -3.21 19.26 -9.21
N GLY A 74 -4.53 19.26 -9.00
CA GLY A 74 -5.46 20.14 -9.75
C GLY A 74 -5.54 19.80 -11.23
N THR A 75 -5.23 18.54 -11.62
CA THR A 75 -5.24 18.09 -13.03
C THR A 75 -6.46 17.20 -13.30
N ALA A 76 -6.86 17.07 -14.56
CA ALA A 76 -7.90 16.12 -14.93
C ALA A 76 -7.33 14.70 -15.08
N LEU A 77 -8.10 13.69 -14.70
CA LEU A 77 -7.79 12.29 -15.02
C LEU A 77 -7.77 12.10 -16.54
N HIS A 78 -6.65 11.59 -17.08
CA HIS A 78 -6.47 11.43 -18.52
C HIS A 78 -7.58 10.60 -19.18
N SER A 79 -8.01 9.47 -18.57
CA SER A 79 -9.07 8.64 -19.12
C SER A 79 -9.83 7.85 -18.05
N ARG A 80 -11.14 8.13 -17.92
CA ARG A 80 -12.05 7.33 -17.06
C ARG A 80 -12.20 5.88 -17.57
N ARG A 81 -12.12 5.64 -18.90
CA ARG A 81 -12.20 4.30 -19.49
C ARG A 81 -11.00 3.45 -19.13
N LEU A 82 -9.79 4.02 -19.18
CA LEU A 82 -8.59 3.31 -18.75
C LEU A 82 -8.63 3.01 -17.24
N ALA A 83 -9.11 3.94 -16.42
CA ALA A 83 -9.31 3.72 -14.98
C ALA A 83 -10.32 2.60 -14.68
N ALA A 84 -11.36 2.46 -15.49
CA ALA A 84 -12.31 1.35 -15.36
C ALA A 84 -11.72 0.00 -15.84
N ALA A 85 -10.87 0.01 -16.88
CA ALA A 85 -10.27 -1.19 -17.44
C ALA A 85 -9.14 -1.76 -16.57
N GLN A 86 -8.37 -0.90 -15.86
CA GLN A 86 -7.23 -1.35 -15.04
C GLN A 86 -7.63 -2.31 -13.93
N LEU A 87 -8.81 -2.13 -13.29
CA LEU A 87 -9.28 -2.97 -12.19
C LEU A 87 -9.48 -4.43 -12.61
N PRO A 88 -10.33 -4.77 -13.59
CA PRO A 88 -10.53 -6.16 -13.99
C PRO A 88 -9.26 -6.82 -14.54
N LEU A 89 -8.43 -6.09 -15.30
CA LEU A 89 -7.16 -6.63 -15.81
C LEU A 89 -6.20 -6.97 -14.66
N SER A 90 -6.01 -6.06 -13.71
CA SER A 90 -5.12 -6.29 -12.56
C SER A 90 -5.68 -7.38 -11.64
N ALA A 91 -6.97 -7.32 -11.30
CA ALA A 91 -7.60 -8.28 -10.39
C ALA A 91 -7.56 -9.71 -10.95
N LEU A 92 -7.91 -9.90 -12.23
CA LEU A 92 -7.83 -11.21 -12.89
C LEU A 92 -6.38 -11.70 -12.99
N GLY A 93 -5.44 -10.81 -13.28
CA GLY A 93 -4.02 -11.13 -13.31
C GLY A 93 -3.52 -11.61 -11.95
N PHE A 94 -3.78 -10.87 -10.89
CA PHE A 94 -3.32 -11.20 -9.53
C PHE A 94 -4.00 -12.45 -8.97
N ALA A 95 -5.31 -12.62 -9.19
CA ALA A 95 -6.03 -13.84 -8.83
C ALA A 95 -5.52 -15.05 -9.60
N GLY A 96 -5.27 -14.87 -10.90
CA GLY A 96 -4.69 -15.91 -11.76
C GLY A 96 -3.30 -16.35 -11.32
N LEU A 97 -2.42 -15.41 -10.90
CA LEU A 97 -1.11 -15.74 -10.33
C LEU A 97 -1.25 -16.59 -9.06
N ALA A 98 -2.10 -16.16 -8.13
CA ALA A 98 -2.33 -16.88 -6.88
C ALA A 98 -2.91 -18.29 -7.15
N ALA A 99 -3.89 -18.40 -8.03
CA ALA A 99 -4.47 -19.68 -8.44
C ALA A 99 -3.44 -20.60 -9.11
N ALA A 100 -2.58 -20.05 -9.98
CA ALA A 100 -1.52 -20.83 -10.65
C ALA A 100 -0.48 -21.36 -9.64
N PHE A 101 -0.15 -20.61 -8.58
CA PHE A 101 0.70 -21.09 -7.50
C PHE A 101 0.04 -22.22 -6.70
N LEU A 102 -1.20 -22.01 -6.24
CA LEU A 102 -1.94 -22.98 -5.42
C LEU A 102 -2.21 -24.30 -6.15
N THR A 103 -2.52 -24.21 -7.45
CA THR A 103 -2.82 -25.39 -8.29
C THR A 103 -1.59 -25.98 -8.99
N HIS A 104 -0.40 -25.42 -8.73
CA HIS A 104 0.87 -25.82 -9.39
C HIS A 104 0.84 -25.75 -10.94
N ARG A 105 -0.04 -24.94 -11.54
CA ARG A 105 -0.22 -24.79 -13.00
C ARG A 105 0.78 -23.78 -13.56
N ARG A 106 2.05 -24.18 -13.71
CA ARG A 106 3.16 -23.29 -14.12
C ARG A 106 2.91 -22.55 -15.43
N LEU A 107 2.29 -23.19 -16.42
CA LEU A 107 2.00 -22.62 -17.74
C LEU A 107 0.97 -21.48 -17.69
N TRP A 108 0.19 -21.36 -16.62
CA TRP A 108 -0.76 -20.26 -16.44
C TRP A 108 -0.10 -18.98 -15.90
N LEU A 109 1.11 -19.09 -15.32
CA LEU A 109 1.82 -17.94 -14.76
C LEU A 109 2.12 -16.84 -15.79
N PRO A 110 2.60 -17.14 -17.03
CA PRO A 110 2.79 -16.10 -18.03
C PRO A 110 1.50 -15.43 -18.47
N VAL A 111 0.39 -16.17 -18.59
CA VAL A 111 -0.93 -15.61 -18.97
C VAL A 111 -1.44 -14.68 -17.89
N ALA A 112 -1.45 -15.12 -16.64
CA ALA A 112 -1.86 -14.30 -15.49
C ALA A 112 -0.92 -13.09 -15.31
N GLY A 113 0.39 -13.30 -15.49
CA GLY A 113 1.39 -12.24 -15.46
C GLY A 113 1.18 -11.19 -16.56
N ALA A 114 0.81 -11.60 -17.76
CA ALA A 114 0.49 -10.68 -18.87
C ALA A 114 -0.75 -9.84 -18.58
N LEU A 115 -1.80 -10.42 -17.98
CA LEU A 115 -2.99 -9.67 -17.53
C LEU A 115 -2.64 -8.66 -16.44
N ALA A 116 -1.87 -9.08 -15.43
CA ALA A 116 -1.40 -8.21 -14.37
C ALA A 116 -0.57 -7.03 -14.91
N LEU A 117 0.36 -7.33 -15.82
CA LEU A 117 1.18 -6.33 -16.51
C LEU A 117 0.31 -5.35 -17.30
N ALA A 118 -0.65 -5.85 -18.09
CA ALA A 118 -1.56 -5.00 -18.88
C ALA A 118 -2.36 -4.06 -17.98
N GLY A 119 -2.90 -4.56 -16.85
CA GLY A 119 -3.65 -3.75 -15.89
C GLY A 119 -2.77 -2.67 -15.23
N VAL A 120 -1.59 -3.06 -14.74
CA VAL A 120 -0.65 -2.11 -14.11
C VAL A 120 -0.12 -1.09 -15.12
N TRP A 121 0.18 -1.47 -16.36
CA TRP A 121 0.66 -0.51 -17.37
C TRP A 121 -0.46 0.43 -17.84
N THR A 122 -1.72 -0.04 -17.89
CA THR A 122 -2.89 0.81 -18.11
C THR A 122 -2.98 1.89 -17.03
N PHE A 123 -2.80 1.52 -15.76
CA PHE A 123 -2.72 2.46 -14.64
C PHE A 123 -1.54 3.42 -14.77
N VAL A 124 -0.32 2.90 -15.00
CA VAL A 124 0.90 3.71 -15.13
C VAL A 124 0.75 4.76 -16.24
N TYR A 125 0.22 4.35 -17.39
CA TYR A 125 -0.03 5.27 -18.50
C TYR A 125 -1.08 6.32 -18.12
N ASN A 126 -2.22 5.91 -17.58
CA ASN A 126 -3.33 6.80 -17.26
C ASN A 126 -2.95 7.85 -16.21
N VAL A 127 -2.37 7.41 -15.08
CA VAL A 127 -1.95 8.32 -14.00
C VAL A 127 -0.72 9.14 -14.42
N GLY A 128 0.23 8.54 -15.13
CA GLY A 128 1.40 9.25 -15.66
C GLY A 128 1.02 10.40 -16.60
N ARG A 129 -0.05 10.22 -17.40
CA ARG A 129 -0.59 11.28 -18.27
C ARG A 129 -1.39 12.33 -17.49
N SER A 130 -1.79 12.04 -16.26
CA SER A 130 -2.50 12.96 -15.37
C SER A 130 -1.57 13.74 -14.45
N LEU A 131 -0.27 13.43 -14.41
CA LEU A 131 0.70 14.21 -13.62
C LEU A 131 0.87 15.62 -14.19
N PRO A 132 1.08 16.64 -13.33
CA PRO A 132 1.35 18.01 -13.78
C PRO A 132 2.65 18.06 -14.59
N ARG A 133 2.74 19.01 -15.50
CA ARG A 133 3.95 19.19 -16.34
C ARG A 133 5.02 20.02 -15.64
N ASP A 134 4.60 20.87 -14.73
CA ASP A 134 5.43 21.84 -14.04
C ASP A 134 5.30 21.67 -12.52
N GLU A 135 6.32 22.11 -11.78
CA GLU A 135 6.34 22.23 -10.30
C GLU A 135 5.95 20.97 -9.52
N TRP A 136 6.82 19.95 -9.56
CA TRP A 136 6.63 18.75 -8.78
C TRP A 136 7.08 18.95 -7.31
N ASP A 137 6.13 18.80 -6.41
CA ASP A 137 6.38 18.71 -4.98
C ASP A 137 6.94 17.32 -4.58
N VAL A 138 7.17 17.10 -3.29
CA VAL A 138 7.68 15.82 -2.75
C VAL A 138 6.73 14.67 -3.11
N THR A 139 5.44 14.84 -2.97
CA THR A 139 4.41 13.82 -3.23
C THR A 139 4.37 13.43 -4.70
N THR A 140 4.31 14.42 -5.58
CA THR A 140 4.27 14.21 -7.04
C THR A 140 5.53 13.50 -7.54
N ARG A 141 6.70 13.85 -7.01
CA ARG A 141 7.98 13.17 -7.35
C ARG A 141 7.96 11.71 -6.95
N HIS A 142 7.53 11.39 -5.73
CA HIS A 142 7.40 10.01 -5.29
C HIS A 142 6.44 9.21 -6.16
N PHE A 143 5.28 9.77 -6.51
CA PHE A 143 4.32 9.09 -7.36
C PHE A 143 4.87 8.85 -8.77
N ALA A 144 5.54 9.84 -9.38
CA ALA A 144 6.17 9.66 -10.67
C ALA A 144 7.24 8.55 -10.67
N VAL A 145 8.08 8.52 -9.64
CA VAL A 145 9.11 7.48 -9.46
C VAL A 145 8.48 6.12 -9.19
N ALA A 146 7.42 6.05 -8.37
CA ALA A 146 6.68 4.82 -8.11
C ALA A 146 6.09 4.22 -9.39
N LEU A 147 5.54 5.05 -10.30
CA LEU A 147 5.07 4.58 -11.61
C LEU A 147 6.20 3.89 -12.41
N GLY A 148 7.41 4.43 -12.38
CA GLY A 148 8.59 3.78 -12.98
C GLY A 148 8.91 2.45 -12.33
N PHE A 149 8.83 2.36 -11.01
CA PHE A 149 9.04 1.09 -10.29
C PHE A 149 7.93 0.06 -10.58
N PHE A 150 6.68 0.49 -10.77
CA PHE A 150 5.60 -0.40 -11.21
C PHE A 150 5.90 -1.04 -12.57
N VAL A 151 6.50 -0.31 -13.51
CA VAL A 151 6.96 -0.88 -14.78
C VAL A 151 8.06 -1.92 -14.53
N LEU A 152 9.10 -1.56 -13.78
CA LEU A 152 10.24 -2.43 -13.55
C LEU A 152 9.87 -3.73 -12.80
N VAL A 153 9.01 -3.65 -11.79
CA VAL A 153 8.59 -4.83 -11.03
C VAL A 153 7.76 -5.79 -11.87
N THR A 154 6.88 -5.25 -12.75
CA THR A 154 6.05 -6.10 -13.62
C THR A 154 6.88 -6.76 -14.71
N VAL A 155 7.88 -6.08 -15.27
CA VAL A 155 8.84 -6.68 -16.21
C VAL A 155 9.64 -7.80 -15.54
N ALA A 156 10.20 -7.56 -14.36
CA ALA A 156 10.93 -8.58 -13.60
C ALA A 156 10.02 -9.77 -13.23
N GLY A 157 8.77 -9.50 -12.85
CA GLY A 157 7.75 -10.52 -12.55
C GLY A 157 7.37 -11.36 -13.78
N ALA A 158 7.22 -10.73 -14.95
CA ALA A 158 6.98 -11.45 -16.21
C ALA A 158 8.16 -12.37 -16.57
N GLY A 159 9.40 -11.89 -16.37
CA GLY A 159 10.59 -12.73 -16.53
C GLY A 159 10.59 -13.94 -15.61
N LEU A 160 10.23 -13.78 -14.34
CA LEU A 160 10.10 -14.88 -13.38
C LEU A 160 8.96 -15.85 -13.73
N ALA A 161 7.84 -15.35 -14.24
CA ALA A 161 6.70 -16.17 -14.66
C ALA A 161 7.07 -17.04 -15.88
N LEU A 162 7.72 -16.45 -16.88
CA LEU A 162 8.23 -17.16 -18.05
C LEU A 162 9.28 -18.19 -17.66
N ASP A 163 10.26 -17.81 -16.82
CA ASP A 163 11.29 -18.74 -16.36
C ASP A 163 10.68 -19.94 -15.62
N ARG A 164 9.66 -19.70 -14.80
CA ARG A 164 8.99 -20.78 -14.07
C ARG A 164 8.17 -21.70 -15.00
N ALA A 165 7.69 -21.19 -16.13
CA ALA A 165 6.93 -21.97 -17.11
C ALA A 165 7.82 -22.77 -18.04
N VAL A 166 8.91 -22.18 -18.57
CA VAL A 166 9.71 -22.76 -19.66
C VAL A 166 11.21 -22.84 -19.37
N GLY A 167 11.68 -22.40 -18.21
CA GLY A 167 13.09 -22.53 -17.81
C GLY A 167 14.04 -21.59 -18.58
N LEU A 168 13.72 -20.29 -18.62
CA LEU A 168 14.51 -19.30 -19.38
C LEU A 168 15.86 -18.95 -18.77
N THR A 169 16.00 -19.04 -17.43
CA THR A 169 17.25 -18.62 -16.77
C THR A 169 18.33 -19.70 -16.87
N PRO A 170 19.62 -19.31 -17.02
CA PRO A 170 20.13 -17.93 -16.97
C PRO A 170 19.94 -17.16 -18.28
N VAL A 171 19.53 -15.87 -18.17
CA VAL A 171 19.50 -14.93 -19.29
C VAL A 171 20.55 -13.86 -19.03
N ALA A 172 21.46 -13.65 -19.96
CA ALA A 172 22.58 -12.72 -19.79
C ALA A 172 23.37 -12.92 -18.47
N GLY A 173 23.52 -14.16 -18.01
CA GLY A 173 24.21 -14.49 -16.76
C GLY A 173 23.37 -14.33 -15.48
N VAL A 174 22.16 -13.79 -15.57
CA VAL A 174 21.25 -13.62 -14.42
C VAL A 174 20.47 -14.91 -14.18
N THR A 175 20.59 -15.48 -12.98
CA THR A 175 19.84 -16.65 -12.54
C THR A 175 18.56 -16.25 -11.80
N ARG A 176 17.66 -17.22 -11.56
CA ARG A 176 16.36 -16.98 -10.90
C ARG A 176 16.48 -16.32 -9.51
N GLY A 177 17.47 -16.70 -8.69
CA GLY A 177 17.63 -16.17 -7.33
C GLY A 177 17.84 -14.65 -7.30
N PRO A 178 18.86 -14.12 -7.98
CA PRO A 178 19.09 -12.71 -8.18
C PRO A 178 17.89 -11.95 -8.78
N LEU A 179 17.25 -12.51 -9.81
CA LEU A 179 16.04 -11.90 -10.40
C LEU A 179 14.88 -11.82 -9.41
N LEU A 180 14.69 -12.86 -8.59
CA LEU A 180 13.69 -12.87 -7.51
C LEU A 180 14.00 -11.80 -6.47
N ALA A 181 15.26 -11.66 -6.05
CA ALA A 181 15.67 -10.65 -5.08
C ALA A 181 15.45 -9.23 -5.60
N ALA A 182 15.76 -8.97 -6.88
CA ALA A 182 15.50 -7.70 -7.54
C ALA A 182 14.00 -7.42 -7.67
N HIS A 183 13.21 -8.40 -8.11
CA HIS A 183 11.74 -8.29 -8.21
C HIS A 183 11.11 -7.92 -6.85
N ALA A 184 11.45 -8.64 -5.78
CA ALA A 184 10.92 -8.37 -4.46
C ALA A 184 11.36 -6.99 -3.91
N THR A 185 12.61 -6.57 -4.21
CA THR A 185 13.12 -5.24 -3.86
C THR A 185 12.33 -4.15 -4.58
N LEU A 186 12.14 -4.27 -5.88
CA LEU A 186 11.36 -3.33 -6.69
C LEU A 186 9.88 -3.31 -6.30
N ALA A 187 9.31 -4.45 -5.93
CA ALA A 187 7.91 -4.53 -5.50
C ALA A 187 7.70 -3.77 -4.19
N VAL A 188 8.45 -4.13 -3.14
CA VAL A 188 8.21 -3.61 -1.79
C VAL A 188 8.80 -2.20 -1.65
N PHE A 189 10.10 -2.04 -1.90
CA PHE A 189 10.77 -0.76 -1.69
C PHE A 189 10.54 0.20 -2.87
N GLY A 190 10.45 -0.31 -4.10
CA GLY A 190 10.21 0.51 -5.29
C GLY A 190 8.75 0.94 -5.42
N ALA A 191 7.87 0.04 -5.84
CA ALA A 191 6.48 0.41 -6.17
C ALA A 191 5.66 0.78 -4.92
N VAL A 192 5.63 -0.11 -3.91
CA VAL A 192 4.73 0.07 -2.75
C VAL A 192 5.23 1.17 -1.82
N LEU A 193 6.44 1.06 -1.25
CA LEU A 193 6.91 2.00 -0.25
C LEU A 193 7.23 3.39 -0.81
N THR A 194 7.64 3.52 -2.07
CA THR A 194 7.76 4.85 -2.70
C THR A 194 6.39 5.54 -2.79
N THR A 195 5.32 4.79 -3.12
CA THR A 195 3.96 5.33 -3.10
C THR A 195 3.53 5.70 -1.68
N VAL A 196 3.77 4.81 -0.71
CA VAL A 196 3.44 5.05 0.71
C VAL A 196 4.15 6.29 1.24
N THR A 197 5.44 6.45 0.95
CA THR A 197 6.22 7.63 1.37
C THR A 197 5.65 8.92 0.79
N GLY A 198 5.34 8.93 -0.51
CA GLY A 198 4.69 10.06 -1.16
C GLY A 198 3.32 10.37 -0.57
N ALA A 199 2.51 9.35 -0.29
CA ALA A 199 1.21 9.51 0.35
C ALA A 199 1.34 10.07 1.78
N LEU A 200 2.27 9.55 2.59
CA LEU A 200 2.51 10.04 3.95
C LEU A 200 3.03 11.48 3.99
N ALA A 201 3.80 11.91 2.98
CA ALA A 201 4.23 13.30 2.85
C ALA A 201 3.06 14.27 2.67
N GLN A 202 1.99 13.84 1.98
CA GLN A 202 0.75 14.60 1.81
C GLN A 202 -0.21 14.43 2.98
N LEU A 203 -0.47 13.19 3.40
CA LEU A 203 -1.49 12.86 4.40
C LEU A 203 -1.03 13.19 5.82
N GLY A 204 0.27 13.09 6.10
CA GLY A 204 0.82 13.40 7.43
C GLY A 204 0.46 14.81 7.92
N PRO A 205 0.82 15.88 7.19
CA PRO A 205 0.41 17.25 7.55
C PRO A 205 -1.10 17.43 7.61
N MET A 206 -1.83 16.85 6.67
CA MET A 206 -3.27 16.99 6.57
C MET A 206 -3.99 16.42 7.80
N PHE A 207 -3.57 15.25 8.26
CA PHE A 207 -4.25 14.55 9.36
C PHE A 207 -3.76 14.97 10.76
N THR A 208 -2.49 15.32 10.90
CA THR A 208 -1.95 15.75 12.19
C THR A 208 -2.14 17.24 12.45
N GLN A 209 -2.36 18.03 11.38
CA GLN A 209 -2.37 19.50 11.43
C GLN A 209 -1.13 20.11 12.12
N ALA A 210 -0.06 19.31 12.22
CA ALA A 210 1.20 19.74 12.80
C ALA A 210 1.91 20.72 11.86
N SER A 211 2.41 21.82 12.42
CA SER A 211 3.26 22.74 11.69
C SER A 211 4.61 22.12 11.36
N ASP A 212 5.18 22.51 10.23
CA ASP A 212 6.53 22.09 9.84
C ASP A 212 7.56 22.46 10.91
N TRP A 213 8.52 21.57 11.16
CA TRP A 213 9.69 21.88 11.98
C TRP A 213 10.91 22.10 11.10
N GLY A 214 11.85 22.95 11.56
CA GLY A 214 12.92 23.48 10.71
C GLY A 214 13.68 22.45 9.86
N PRO A 215 14.15 21.28 10.37
CA PRO A 215 14.87 20.28 9.59
C PRO A 215 14.01 19.47 8.62
N GLU A 216 12.71 19.39 8.81
CA GLU A 216 11.80 18.47 8.10
C GLU A 216 11.88 18.59 6.59
N ARG A 217 11.79 19.81 6.07
CA ARG A 217 11.86 20.05 4.62
C ARG A 217 13.18 19.59 4.00
N THR A 218 14.28 19.78 4.71
CA THR A 218 15.62 19.36 4.25
C THR A 218 15.72 17.85 4.25
N LEU A 219 15.23 17.19 5.32
CA LEU A 219 15.23 15.73 5.44
C LEU A 219 14.37 15.09 4.35
N LEU A 220 13.16 15.58 4.12
CA LEU A 220 12.27 15.06 3.07
C LEU A 220 12.83 15.30 1.65
N ARG A 221 13.50 16.45 1.40
CA ARG A 221 14.17 16.68 0.12
C ARG A 221 15.33 15.71 -0.11
N ALA A 222 16.13 15.44 0.91
CA ALA A 222 17.23 14.47 0.83
C ALA A 222 16.69 13.05 0.63
N GLU A 223 15.62 12.70 1.33
CA GLU A 223 14.91 11.41 1.20
C GLU A 223 14.35 11.24 -0.22
N THR A 224 13.68 12.24 -0.78
CA THR A 224 13.07 12.19 -2.12
C THR A 224 14.05 11.80 -3.23
N VAL A 225 15.34 12.05 -3.05
CA VAL A 225 16.40 11.64 -4.01
C VAL A 225 17.12 10.39 -3.51
N GLY A 226 17.52 10.39 -2.23
CA GLY A 226 18.36 9.33 -1.68
C GLY A 226 17.67 7.98 -1.59
N TYR A 227 16.39 7.97 -1.23
CA TYR A 227 15.63 6.74 -1.09
C TYR A 227 15.41 6.02 -2.43
N PRO A 228 14.86 6.65 -3.49
CA PRO A 228 14.71 5.99 -4.78
C PRO A 228 16.04 5.54 -5.40
N LEU A 229 17.09 6.35 -5.25
CA LEU A 229 18.43 5.95 -5.67
C LEU A 229 18.90 4.70 -4.91
N GLY A 230 18.65 4.65 -3.60
CA GLY A 230 18.91 3.49 -2.78
C GLY A 230 18.21 2.24 -3.24
N VAL A 231 16.93 2.35 -3.64
CA VAL A 231 16.14 1.22 -4.19
C VAL A 231 16.77 0.70 -5.49
N VAL A 232 17.13 1.59 -6.40
CA VAL A 232 17.78 1.21 -7.68
C VAL A 232 19.12 0.51 -7.43
N LEU A 233 19.96 1.07 -6.56
CA LEU A 233 21.26 0.47 -6.22
C LEU A 233 21.12 -0.88 -5.53
N LEU A 234 20.17 -1.03 -4.61
CA LEU A 234 19.91 -2.29 -3.91
C LEU A 234 19.40 -3.36 -4.89
N ALA A 235 18.44 -3.00 -5.75
CA ALA A 235 17.88 -3.92 -6.74
C ALA A 235 18.94 -4.34 -7.78
N ALA A 236 19.70 -3.41 -8.32
CA ALA A 236 20.77 -3.67 -9.27
C ALA A 236 21.90 -4.48 -8.62
N GLY A 237 22.32 -4.12 -7.41
CA GLY A 237 23.35 -4.86 -6.68
C GLY A 237 22.95 -6.31 -6.41
N ARG A 238 21.68 -6.57 -6.06
CA ARG A 238 21.11 -7.93 -5.90
C ARG A 238 21.03 -8.69 -7.22
N LEU A 239 20.60 -7.99 -8.28
CA LEU A 239 20.44 -8.59 -9.62
C LEU A 239 21.78 -9.06 -10.20
N PHE A 240 22.81 -8.23 -10.08
CA PHE A 240 24.14 -8.47 -10.66
C PHE A 240 25.16 -9.04 -9.67
N GLY A 241 24.78 -9.30 -8.42
CA GLY A 241 25.68 -9.86 -7.41
C GLY A 241 26.74 -8.88 -6.91
N VAL A 242 26.54 -7.55 -7.06
CA VAL A 242 27.51 -6.52 -6.68
C VAL A 242 27.27 -6.07 -5.25
N THR A 243 28.04 -6.65 -4.31
CA THR A 243 27.86 -6.45 -2.86
C THR A 243 27.94 -4.99 -2.42
N HIS A 244 28.92 -4.22 -2.92
CA HIS A 244 29.08 -2.82 -2.51
C HIS A 244 27.89 -1.96 -2.96
N LEU A 245 27.38 -2.21 -4.15
CA LEU A 245 26.19 -1.53 -4.69
C LEU A 245 24.95 -1.83 -3.85
N ALA A 246 24.73 -3.12 -3.56
CA ALA A 246 23.62 -3.54 -2.72
C ALA A 246 23.72 -3.00 -1.28
N ARG A 247 24.94 -2.93 -0.71
CA ARG A 247 25.18 -2.37 0.62
C ARG A 247 24.86 -0.89 0.67
N LEU A 248 25.40 -0.09 -0.25
CA LEU A 248 25.12 1.35 -0.32
C LEU A 248 23.62 1.60 -0.53
N GLY A 249 23.00 0.86 -1.47
CA GLY A 249 21.55 0.96 -1.74
C GLY A 249 20.73 0.63 -0.50
N GLY A 250 21.06 -0.45 0.21
CA GLY A 250 20.37 -0.84 1.44
C GLY A 250 20.47 0.20 2.55
N LEU A 251 21.63 0.81 2.74
CA LEU A 251 21.81 1.88 3.73
C LEU A 251 21.01 3.13 3.38
N LEU A 252 20.96 3.52 2.10
CA LEU A 252 20.13 4.65 1.64
C LEU A 252 18.65 4.38 1.83
N VAL A 253 18.18 3.17 1.53
CA VAL A 253 16.78 2.75 1.78
C VAL A 253 16.45 2.81 3.27
N ALA A 254 17.30 2.24 4.13
CA ALA A 254 17.07 2.24 5.57
C ALA A 254 17.08 3.67 6.14
N ALA A 255 18.00 4.52 5.70
CA ALA A 255 18.07 5.91 6.13
C ALA A 255 16.85 6.72 5.67
N GLY A 256 16.42 6.57 4.42
CA GLY A 256 15.22 7.24 3.89
C GLY A 256 13.98 6.88 4.66
N LEU A 257 13.72 5.58 4.89
CA LEU A 257 12.56 5.12 5.66
C LEU A 257 12.66 5.50 7.15
N CYS A 258 13.85 5.59 7.72
CA CYS A 258 14.07 6.14 9.07
C CYS A 258 13.65 7.60 9.14
N VAL A 259 14.02 8.41 8.15
CA VAL A 259 13.58 9.82 8.04
C VAL A 259 12.06 9.92 7.99
N VAL A 260 11.40 9.12 7.14
CA VAL A 260 9.92 9.10 7.07
C VAL A 260 9.29 8.74 8.41
N GLY A 261 9.81 7.71 9.09
CA GLY A 261 9.35 7.31 10.42
C GLY A 261 9.53 8.42 11.47
N ALA A 262 10.69 9.10 11.47
CA ALA A 262 10.96 10.19 12.40
C ALA A 262 10.09 11.42 12.14
N VAL A 263 9.88 11.79 10.89
CA VAL A 263 8.99 12.89 10.50
C VAL A 263 7.55 12.58 10.93
N LEU A 264 7.06 11.37 10.63
CA LEU A 264 5.71 10.96 11.01
C LEU A 264 5.55 10.94 12.54
N ALA A 265 6.50 10.39 13.29
CA ALA A 265 6.48 10.40 14.76
C ALA A 265 6.46 11.83 15.33
N ALA A 266 7.31 12.72 14.80
CA ALA A 266 7.36 14.12 15.23
C ALA A 266 6.03 14.84 14.96
N ARG A 267 5.39 14.59 13.82
CA ARG A 267 4.07 15.17 13.50
C ARG A 267 2.97 14.63 14.41
N LEU A 268 2.95 13.32 14.71
CA LEU A 268 1.98 12.71 15.62
C LEU A 268 2.07 13.27 17.05
N VAL A 269 3.29 13.52 17.54
CA VAL A 269 3.51 14.07 18.90
C VAL A 269 3.16 15.56 18.98
N ARG A 270 3.32 16.29 17.88
CA ARG A 270 3.17 17.77 17.86
C ARG A 270 1.81 18.20 17.31
N GLY A 271 1.05 17.31 16.71
CA GLY A 271 -0.27 17.61 16.16
C GLY A 271 -1.27 17.99 17.25
N PRO A 272 -2.05 19.06 17.05
CA PRO A 272 -3.04 19.53 18.04
C PRO A 272 -4.36 18.75 17.97
N VAL A 273 -4.46 17.73 17.11
CA VAL A 273 -5.70 16.98 16.84
C VAL A 273 -5.92 15.85 17.85
N GLU A 274 -7.18 15.51 18.08
CA GLU A 274 -7.56 14.34 18.87
C GLU A 274 -7.17 13.04 18.17
N TRP A 275 -6.84 12.00 18.96
CA TRP A 275 -6.43 10.70 18.43
C TRP A 275 -7.62 9.99 17.79
N SER A 276 -7.49 9.74 16.50
CA SER A 276 -8.44 8.97 15.69
C SER A 276 -7.94 7.54 15.45
N PRO A 277 -8.81 6.63 14.97
CA PRO A 277 -8.39 5.31 14.53
C PRO A 277 -7.26 5.31 13.50
N MET A 278 -7.24 6.31 12.62
CA MET A 278 -6.19 6.49 11.62
C MET A 278 -4.86 6.89 12.26
N LEU A 279 -4.85 7.90 13.16
CA LEU A 279 -3.62 8.35 13.83
C LEU A 279 -3.00 7.26 14.69
N THR A 280 -3.84 6.44 15.37
CA THR A 280 -3.37 5.28 16.13
C THR A 280 -2.61 4.30 15.22
N ARG A 281 -3.10 4.03 14.02
CA ARG A 281 -2.42 3.16 13.05
C ARG A 281 -1.14 3.79 12.51
N TYR A 282 -1.13 5.09 12.29
CA TYR A 282 0.08 5.82 11.86
C TYR A 282 1.16 5.84 12.94
N ALA A 283 0.79 5.79 14.23
CA ALA A 283 1.77 5.58 15.30
C ALA A 283 2.46 4.21 15.20
N VAL A 284 1.71 3.16 14.86
CA VAL A 284 2.30 1.82 14.59
C VAL A 284 3.23 1.89 13.38
N VAL A 285 2.86 2.60 12.32
CA VAL A 285 3.72 2.81 11.13
C VAL A 285 5.04 3.49 11.53
N ALA A 286 4.97 4.62 12.25
CA ALA A 286 6.15 5.36 12.68
C ALA A 286 7.08 4.50 13.56
N LEU A 287 6.52 3.82 14.55
CA LEU A 287 7.28 2.92 15.43
C LEU A 287 7.92 1.77 14.64
N SER A 288 7.16 1.15 13.74
CA SER A 288 7.66 0.04 12.91
C SER A 288 8.82 0.47 12.03
N LEU A 289 8.76 1.67 11.40
CA LEU A 289 9.84 2.22 10.60
C LEU A 289 11.10 2.49 11.44
N LEU A 290 10.93 3.09 12.62
CA LEU A 290 12.05 3.45 13.50
C LEU A 290 12.75 2.22 14.10
N VAL A 291 11.98 1.15 14.38
CA VAL A 291 12.54 -0.13 14.85
C VAL A 291 13.17 -0.91 13.70
N TRP A 292 12.51 -0.95 12.55
CA TRP A 292 12.97 -1.70 11.37
C TRP A 292 14.26 -1.14 10.78
N ALA A 293 14.39 0.18 10.65
CA ALA A 293 15.48 0.81 9.90
C ALA A 293 16.89 0.45 10.42
N PRO A 294 17.21 0.51 11.72
CA PRO A 294 18.53 0.13 12.21
C PRO A 294 18.81 -1.37 12.06
N ILE A 295 17.80 -2.22 12.20
CA ILE A 295 17.93 -3.67 12.01
C ILE A 295 18.25 -3.97 10.54
N ALA A 296 17.53 -3.34 9.61
CA ALA A 296 17.76 -3.47 8.18
C ALA A 296 19.13 -2.95 7.76
N ALA A 297 19.55 -1.79 8.26
CA ALA A 297 20.86 -1.22 7.99
C ALA A 297 21.98 -2.19 8.41
N LEU A 298 21.91 -2.77 9.61
CA LEU A 298 22.87 -3.73 10.09
C LEU A 298 22.88 -5.04 9.28
N THR A 299 21.68 -5.54 8.93
CA THR A 299 21.53 -6.76 8.12
C THR A 299 22.13 -6.58 6.74
N TRP A 300 21.82 -5.47 6.07
CA TRP A 300 22.32 -5.20 4.72
C TRP A 300 23.79 -4.73 4.68
N TRP A 301 24.30 -4.17 5.79
CA TRP A 301 25.73 -3.94 5.92
C TRP A 301 26.51 -5.26 5.91
N ARG A 302 26.00 -6.28 6.62
CA ARG A 302 26.67 -7.58 6.74
C ARG A 302 26.46 -8.47 5.51
N ALA A 303 25.22 -8.62 5.05
CA ALA A 303 24.84 -9.57 4.01
C ALA A 303 23.74 -9.03 3.06
N PRO A 304 24.03 -7.98 2.23
CA PRO A 304 23.00 -7.32 1.41
C PRO A 304 22.41 -8.19 0.30
N LEU A 305 23.12 -9.26 -0.12
CA LEU A 305 22.71 -10.20 -1.17
C LEU A 305 21.93 -11.41 -0.63
N SER A 306 21.84 -11.55 0.70
CA SER A 306 21.16 -12.70 1.32
C SER A 306 19.64 -12.64 1.10
N LEU A 307 19.05 -13.74 0.63
CA LEU A 307 17.60 -13.87 0.53
C LEU A 307 16.91 -13.94 1.89
N ALA A 308 17.58 -14.43 2.94
CA ALA A 308 17.05 -14.41 4.30
C ALA A 308 16.97 -12.99 4.87
N GLY A 309 17.84 -12.08 4.40
CA GLY A 309 17.83 -10.65 4.76
C GLY A 309 17.05 -9.77 3.78
N LEU A 310 16.20 -10.32 2.93
CA LEU A 310 15.54 -9.61 1.81
C LEU A 310 14.80 -8.34 2.27
N PHE A 311 14.14 -8.42 3.42
CA PHE A 311 13.34 -7.33 4.02
C PHE A 311 13.97 -6.73 5.30
N GLY A 312 15.27 -6.89 5.50
CA GLY A 312 15.98 -6.23 6.60
C GLY A 312 16.11 -7.05 7.88
N GLY A 313 16.14 -8.37 7.78
CA GLY A 313 16.40 -9.26 8.93
C GLY A 313 15.22 -10.17 9.29
N PRO A 314 15.32 -10.98 10.38
CA PRO A 314 14.33 -11.99 10.72
C PRO A 314 12.91 -11.42 10.87
N ALA A 315 12.73 -10.40 11.69
CA ALA A 315 11.42 -9.75 11.86
C ALA A 315 11.14 -8.64 10.81
N GLY A 316 12.04 -8.47 9.83
CA GLY A 316 11.96 -7.38 8.85
C GLY A 316 10.72 -7.45 7.97
N GLY A 317 10.30 -8.65 7.58
CA GLY A 317 9.08 -8.86 6.81
C GLY A 317 7.84 -8.41 7.58
N THR A 318 7.66 -8.86 8.81
CA THR A 318 6.50 -8.52 9.65
C THR A 318 6.46 -7.02 9.99
N LEU A 319 7.59 -6.43 10.42
CA LEU A 319 7.66 -5.01 10.72
C LEU A 319 7.34 -4.15 9.49
N LEU A 320 7.89 -4.49 8.33
CA LEU A 320 7.75 -3.69 7.13
C LEU A 320 6.40 -3.91 6.44
N LEU A 321 6.02 -5.18 6.18
CA LEU A 321 4.82 -5.48 5.39
C LEU A 321 3.54 -5.35 6.21
N ALA A 322 3.51 -5.88 7.42
CA ALA A 322 2.35 -5.71 8.30
C ALA A 322 2.38 -4.35 9.01
N GLY A 323 3.47 -4.04 9.74
CA GLY A 323 3.59 -2.84 10.57
C GLY A 323 3.61 -1.53 9.77
N VAL A 324 4.31 -1.47 8.64
CA VAL A 324 4.36 -0.24 7.83
C VAL A 324 3.29 -0.26 6.74
N VAL A 325 3.38 -1.18 5.78
CA VAL A 325 2.48 -1.17 4.61
C VAL A 325 1.04 -1.46 5.03
N GLY A 326 0.80 -2.51 5.81
CA GLY A 326 -0.53 -2.91 6.26
C GLY A 326 -1.19 -1.80 7.08
N PHE A 327 -0.54 -1.30 8.12
CA PHE A 327 -1.12 -0.26 8.97
C PHE A 327 -1.27 1.09 8.27
N THR A 328 -0.44 1.42 7.26
CA THR A 328 -0.69 2.59 6.41
C THR A 328 -1.99 2.43 5.64
N VAL A 329 -2.21 1.28 4.99
CA VAL A 329 -3.43 1.03 4.21
C VAL A 329 -4.66 0.99 5.11
N PHE A 330 -4.62 0.25 6.23
CA PHE A 330 -5.71 0.20 7.20
C PHE A 330 -6.05 1.60 7.74
N GLY A 331 -5.04 2.37 8.15
CA GLY A 331 -5.25 3.73 8.69
C GLY A 331 -5.84 4.67 7.64
N THR A 332 -5.28 4.67 6.44
CA THR A 332 -5.75 5.53 5.35
C THR A 332 -7.19 5.20 4.94
N LEU A 333 -7.56 3.92 4.86
CA LEU A 333 -8.92 3.52 4.46
C LEU A 333 -9.98 3.89 5.51
N TYR A 334 -9.64 3.98 6.81
CA TYR A 334 -10.55 4.50 7.84
C TYR A 334 -10.92 5.98 7.66
N HIS A 335 -10.13 6.71 6.87
CA HIS A 335 -10.50 8.07 6.49
C HIS A 335 -11.07 8.12 5.06
N VAL A 336 -10.39 7.48 4.11
CA VAL A 336 -10.68 7.64 2.68
C VAL A 336 -12.03 7.02 2.29
N VAL A 337 -12.38 5.82 2.79
CA VAL A 337 -13.66 5.18 2.44
C VAL A 337 -14.84 5.99 2.97
N PRO A 338 -14.89 6.32 4.28
CA PRO A 338 -15.96 7.17 4.80
C PRO A 338 -15.99 8.56 4.13
N PHE A 339 -14.83 9.18 3.88
CA PHE A 339 -14.76 10.48 3.20
C PHE A 339 -15.38 10.46 1.79
N LEU A 340 -15.05 9.46 0.97
CA LEU A 340 -15.59 9.36 -0.38
C LEU A 340 -17.12 9.14 -0.37
N VAL A 341 -17.61 8.29 0.54
CA VAL A 341 -19.05 8.07 0.74
C VAL A 341 -19.72 9.33 1.27
N TRP A 342 -19.07 10.04 2.20
CA TRP A 342 -19.60 11.28 2.77
C TRP A 342 -19.74 12.38 1.71
N VAL A 343 -18.72 12.57 0.87
CA VAL A 343 -18.76 13.52 -0.24
C VAL A 343 -19.88 13.19 -1.23
N ASP A 344 -20.05 11.93 -1.57
CA ASP A 344 -21.07 11.49 -2.54
C ASP A 344 -22.52 11.60 -2.00
N ARG A 345 -22.72 11.46 -0.67
CA ARG A 345 -24.06 11.42 -0.06
C ARG A 345 -24.48 12.68 0.67
N TYR A 346 -23.54 13.32 1.36
CA TYR A 346 -23.87 14.35 2.35
C TYR A 346 -23.37 15.75 1.99
N SER A 347 -22.43 15.92 1.06
CA SER A 347 -21.84 17.22 0.75
C SER A 347 -22.88 18.29 0.35
N ASP A 348 -23.87 17.92 -0.44
CA ASP A 348 -24.92 18.83 -0.93
C ASP A 348 -25.98 19.18 0.13
N ARG A 349 -25.98 18.47 1.27
CA ARG A 349 -26.92 18.65 2.37
C ARG A 349 -26.37 19.53 3.49
N VAL A 350 -25.07 19.85 3.44
CA VAL A 350 -24.40 20.69 4.45
C VAL A 350 -25.06 22.07 4.52
N GLY A 351 -25.50 22.45 5.73
CA GLY A 351 -26.19 23.72 5.97
C GLY A 351 -27.70 23.68 5.70
N LEU A 352 -28.23 22.60 5.10
CA LEU A 352 -29.68 22.42 4.89
C LEU A 352 -30.27 21.52 5.98
N GLU A 353 -29.56 20.51 6.43
CA GLU A 353 -29.95 19.58 7.48
C GLU A 353 -28.76 19.13 8.32
N ALA A 354 -29.02 18.42 9.44
CA ALA A 354 -27.95 17.80 10.22
C ALA A 354 -27.37 16.60 9.45
N VAL A 355 -26.07 16.64 9.16
CA VAL A 355 -25.36 15.55 8.47
C VAL A 355 -24.37 14.88 9.45
N PRO A 356 -24.13 13.56 9.33
CA PRO A 356 -23.16 12.87 10.16
C PRO A 356 -21.75 13.40 9.86
N THR A 357 -20.84 13.28 10.82
CA THR A 357 -19.41 13.48 10.57
C THR A 357 -18.81 12.24 9.87
N ILE A 358 -17.61 12.38 9.30
CA ILE A 358 -16.91 11.26 8.66
C ILE A 358 -16.69 10.10 9.66
N ASP A 359 -16.43 10.44 10.93
CA ASP A 359 -16.17 9.46 11.99
C ASP A 359 -17.43 8.73 12.48
N ASP A 360 -18.62 9.27 12.21
CA ASP A 360 -19.91 8.63 12.52
C ASP A 360 -20.28 7.52 11.52
N LEU A 361 -19.60 7.44 10.38
CA LEU A 361 -19.93 6.50 9.30
C LEU A 361 -19.43 5.08 9.55
N TYR A 362 -18.50 4.85 10.48
CA TYR A 362 -17.96 3.52 10.78
C TYR A 362 -18.10 3.16 12.27
N ASP A 363 -18.09 1.86 12.58
CA ASP A 363 -18.17 1.40 13.97
C ASP A 363 -16.81 1.53 14.68
N GLY A 364 -16.75 2.41 15.69
CA GLY A 364 -15.56 2.65 16.49
C GLY A 364 -15.16 1.44 17.37
N ARG A 365 -16.08 0.50 17.68
CA ARG A 365 -15.75 -0.74 18.43
C ARG A 365 -15.02 -1.72 17.52
N LEU A 366 -15.52 -1.94 16.32
CA LEU A 366 -14.85 -2.75 15.32
C LEU A 366 -13.47 -2.18 14.97
N SER A 367 -13.36 -0.85 14.87
CA SER A 367 -12.07 -0.20 14.61
C SER A 367 -11.04 -0.44 15.72
N ARG A 368 -11.45 -0.47 17.00
CA ARG A 368 -10.54 -0.82 18.11
C ARG A 368 -10.21 -2.30 18.12
N LEU A 369 -11.19 -3.15 17.84
CA LEU A 369 -11.01 -4.60 17.77
C LEU A 369 -9.98 -4.99 16.71
N ASP A 370 -10.14 -4.49 15.47
CA ASP A 370 -9.23 -4.83 14.39
C ASP A 370 -7.80 -4.32 14.67
N ALA A 371 -7.65 -3.08 15.15
CA ALA A 371 -6.33 -2.54 15.50
C ALA A 371 -5.64 -3.38 16.58
N THR A 372 -6.37 -3.73 17.62
CA THR A 372 -5.82 -4.54 18.72
C THR A 372 -5.43 -5.93 18.23
N ALA A 373 -6.31 -6.60 17.49
CA ALA A 373 -6.05 -7.93 16.95
C ALA A 373 -4.82 -7.92 16.00
N LEU A 374 -4.72 -6.93 15.11
CA LEU A 374 -3.60 -6.83 14.17
C LEU A 374 -2.28 -6.49 14.87
N VAL A 375 -2.29 -5.63 15.89
CA VAL A 375 -1.08 -5.35 16.71
C VAL A 375 -0.65 -6.61 17.46
N VAL A 376 -1.57 -7.32 18.12
CA VAL A 376 -1.27 -8.56 18.83
C VAL A 376 -0.71 -9.62 17.87
N ALA A 377 -1.34 -9.81 16.71
CA ALA A 377 -0.85 -10.74 15.70
C ALA A 377 0.56 -10.38 15.21
N GLY A 378 0.82 -9.09 14.97
CA GLY A 378 2.14 -8.60 14.59
C GLY A 378 3.20 -8.86 15.68
N LEU A 379 2.89 -8.55 16.93
CA LEU A 379 3.80 -8.80 18.06
C LEU A 379 4.10 -10.30 18.24
N LEU A 380 3.09 -11.16 18.13
CA LEU A 380 3.29 -12.62 18.20
C LEU A 380 4.16 -13.11 17.03
N SER A 381 3.97 -12.57 15.82
CA SER A 381 4.79 -12.93 14.67
C SER A 381 6.24 -12.48 14.84
N VAL A 382 6.48 -11.23 15.28
CA VAL A 382 7.84 -10.72 15.58
C VAL A 382 8.51 -11.58 16.67
N ALA A 383 7.77 -11.94 17.72
CA ALA A 383 8.29 -12.78 18.80
C ALA A 383 8.64 -14.21 18.32
N HIS A 384 7.82 -14.80 17.46
CA HIS A 384 8.12 -16.09 16.81
C HIS A 384 9.37 -16.01 15.94
N GLU A 385 9.48 -14.98 15.07
CA GLU A 385 10.64 -14.75 14.21
C GLU A 385 11.91 -14.42 15.01
N GLY A 386 11.75 -13.88 16.24
CA GLY A 386 12.80 -13.68 17.24
C GLY A 386 13.23 -14.94 17.98
N GLY A 387 12.61 -16.11 17.70
CA GLY A 387 12.98 -17.42 18.27
C GLY A 387 12.15 -17.85 19.48
N LEU A 388 11.09 -17.13 19.84
CA LEU A 388 10.17 -17.60 20.89
C LEU A 388 9.27 -18.72 20.36
N ALA A 389 8.96 -19.72 21.20
CA ALA A 389 8.12 -20.86 20.87
C ALA A 389 6.63 -20.47 20.82
N ILE A 390 6.26 -19.68 19.83
CA ILE A 390 4.88 -19.23 19.57
C ILE A 390 4.32 -19.95 18.35
N ASP A 391 3.10 -20.48 18.44
CA ASP A 391 2.43 -21.06 17.27
C ASP A 391 2.05 -19.95 16.29
N VAL A 392 2.67 -19.96 15.12
CA VAL A 392 2.40 -19.02 14.02
C VAL A 392 0.94 -19.07 13.53
N ARG A 393 0.26 -20.20 13.71
CA ARG A 393 -1.17 -20.33 13.37
C ARG A 393 -2.05 -19.50 14.28
N LEU A 394 -1.68 -19.36 15.55
CA LEU A 394 -2.38 -18.46 16.48
C LEU A 394 -2.29 -17.01 16.00
N ALA A 395 -1.07 -16.55 15.69
CA ALA A 395 -0.87 -15.19 15.14
C ALA A 395 -1.67 -14.99 13.85
N GLY A 396 -1.63 -15.97 12.93
CA GLY A 396 -2.39 -15.95 11.68
C GLY A 396 -3.91 -15.94 11.89
N GLY A 397 -4.43 -16.71 12.83
CA GLY A 397 -5.86 -16.73 13.19
C GLY A 397 -6.33 -15.38 13.76
N ILE A 398 -5.54 -14.78 14.67
CA ILE A 398 -5.83 -13.44 15.21
C ILE A 398 -5.77 -12.39 14.10
N ALA A 399 -4.78 -12.45 13.20
CA ALA A 399 -4.69 -11.57 12.04
C ALA A 399 -5.92 -11.70 11.13
N PHE A 400 -6.40 -12.93 10.89
CA PHE A 400 -7.61 -13.17 10.10
C PHE A 400 -8.85 -12.53 10.75
N LEU A 401 -9.04 -12.70 12.05
CA LEU A 401 -10.17 -12.07 12.77
C LEU A 401 -10.09 -10.53 12.72
N GLY A 402 -8.90 -9.96 12.91
CA GLY A 402 -8.68 -8.52 12.80
C GLY A 402 -8.99 -8.00 11.39
N THR A 403 -8.48 -8.67 10.35
CA THR A 403 -8.74 -8.29 8.96
C THR A 403 -10.21 -8.48 8.57
N ALA A 404 -10.90 -9.50 9.09
CA ALA A 404 -12.32 -9.70 8.88
C ALA A 404 -13.16 -8.59 9.54
N ALA A 405 -12.82 -8.19 10.78
CA ALA A 405 -13.47 -7.07 11.47
C ALA A 405 -13.28 -5.75 10.70
N PHE A 406 -12.05 -5.48 10.22
CA PHE A 406 -11.77 -4.33 9.37
C PHE A 406 -12.60 -4.35 8.08
N ALA A 407 -12.60 -5.48 7.35
CA ALA A 407 -13.35 -5.60 6.11
C ALA A 407 -14.86 -5.43 6.34
N ALA A 408 -15.41 -6.03 7.40
CA ALA A 408 -16.81 -5.86 7.78
C ALA A 408 -17.15 -4.39 8.06
N ASN A 409 -16.29 -3.68 8.79
CA ASN A 409 -16.50 -2.25 9.09
C ASN A 409 -16.45 -1.40 7.82
N MET A 410 -15.50 -1.61 6.92
CA MET A 410 -15.43 -0.86 5.65
C MET A 410 -16.62 -1.18 4.73
N LEU A 411 -17.04 -2.44 4.66
CA LEU A 411 -18.20 -2.84 3.85
C LEU A 411 -19.52 -2.31 4.43
N SER A 412 -19.65 -2.17 5.77
CA SER A 412 -20.81 -1.55 6.39
C SER A 412 -20.98 -0.08 6.01
N VAL A 413 -19.87 0.68 5.94
CA VAL A 413 -19.89 2.07 5.45
C VAL A 413 -20.51 2.16 4.06
N LEU A 414 -20.08 1.25 3.17
CA LEU A 414 -20.61 1.20 1.79
C LEU A 414 -22.06 0.73 1.74
N ALA A 415 -22.42 -0.31 2.53
CA ALA A 415 -23.76 -0.89 2.49
C ALA A 415 -24.83 0.04 3.10
N VAL A 416 -24.51 0.73 4.18
CA VAL A 416 -25.48 1.57 4.93
C VAL A 416 -25.55 2.98 4.36
N HIS A 417 -24.44 3.54 3.92
CA HIS A 417 -24.33 4.94 3.56
C HIS A 417 -24.19 5.21 2.05
N ASP A 418 -23.91 4.21 1.20
CA ASP A 418 -23.88 4.43 -0.25
C ASP A 418 -25.33 4.52 -0.78
N PRO A 419 -25.74 5.63 -1.45
CA PRO A 419 -27.09 5.81 -1.97
C PRO A 419 -27.48 4.77 -3.03
N ARG A 420 -26.50 4.06 -3.58
CA ARG A 420 -26.70 2.97 -4.57
C ARG A 420 -26.90 1.61 -3.89
N SER A 421 -26.80 1.53 -2.57
CA SER A 421 -27.01 0.30 -1.81
C SER A 421 -28.50 0.03 -1.62
N PRO A 422 -29.00 -1.18 -1.88
CA PRO A 422 -30.39 -1.55 -1.61
C PRO A 422 -30.78 -1.47 -0.13
N VAL A 423 -29.81 -1.44 0.80
CA VAL A 423 -30.02 -1.33 2.24
C VAL A 423 -30.26 0.13 2.67
N ALA A 424 -29.82 1.11 1.87
CA ALA A 424 -29.96 2.53 2.19
C ALA A 424 -31.40 3.07 2.10
N THR A 425 -32.35 2.30 1.56
CA THR A 425 -33.72 2.75 1.28
C THR A 425 -34.73 2.49 2.40
N GLU A 426 -34.40 1.71 3.43
CA GLU A 426 -35.37 1.35 4.49
C GLU A 426 -35.35 2.27 5.74
N GLY A 427 -34.36 3.17 5.85
CA GLY A 427 -34.21 4.05 7.04
C GLY A 427 -34.61 5.51 6.88
N ASP A 428 -34.84 6.01 5.67
CA ASP A 428 -35.05 7.44 5.37
C ASP A 428 -36.50 7.81 4.97
N ALA A 429 -37.50 6.98 5.30
CA ALA A 429 -38.90 7.40 5.14
C ALA A 429 -39.20 8.38 6.33
N PRO A 430 -39.55 9.66 6.09
CA PRO A 430 -40.05 10.53 7.15
C PRO A 430 -41.33 9.95 7.68
N ASP A 431 -41.36 9.63 8.98
CA ASP A 431 -42.60 9.38 9.69
C ASP A 431 -43.54 10.58 9.48
N GLY A 432 -44.65 10.34 8.79
CA GLY A 432 -45.65 11.33 8.44
C GLY A 432 -46.47 11.85 9.61
#